data_1ce5b09c8af698e5312f29b2cab5e3fb
#
_entry.id   1ce5b09c8af698e5312f29b2cab5e3fb
#
_cell.length_a   1.000
_cell.length_b   1.000
_cell.length_c   1.000
_cell.angle_alpha   90.00
_cell.angle_beta   90.00
_cell.angle_gamma   90.00
#
_symmetry.space_group_name_H-M   'P 1'
#
loop_
_entity.id
_entity.type
_entity.pdbx_description
1 polymer ?
#
loop_
_entity_poly.entity_id
_entity_poly.type
_entity_poly.pdbx_seq_one_letter_code
_entity_poly.pdbx_strand_id
1 'polypeptide(L)'
;MKAMILAAGFGTRLFPLTIDRTKPAIPFLGKPLVGYVAEYLKKFGFHEIIVNLHHQPDSVISALGDGSEYGVRITYSREEPAILGTAGALDNVRDQLANETFLVINGKIITDIDLIKAIKFHRENGAVATMVLLPNVAGERFTIVKTENERVVGFGGFPEKNEHGENAPLMFTGIQILEPEVFDYIPRGVYSDIVPTFYLPAIADGKFIAAYVAEGRWYELSTIERYLDISLAMMSPKTVITGTGCDISEDTDVSNAVLWDNIRVLSGARLSKVVISDGVTIPENSIYENAAIVRADMLQRAAEIPEKAQKGYFEGDNYIVPLALA
;
A
#
# COMPACT_ATOMS: atom_id res chain seq x y z
N MET A 1 0.60 6.72 22.54
CA MET A 1 -0.22 6.06 21.48
C MET A 1 0.71 5.38 20.50
N LYS A 2 0.55 4.11 20.26
CA LYS A 2 1.30 3.31 19.28
C LYS A 2 0.61 3.34 17.92
N ALA A 3 1.36 2.99 16.87
CA ALA A 3 0.80 2.77 15.54
C ALA A 3 1.12 1.35 15.05
N MET A 4 0.21 0.79 14.25
CA MET A 4 0.43 -0.47 13.55
C MET A 4 0.32 -0.26 12.05
N ILE A 5 1.32 -0.72 11.29
CA ILE A 5 1.32 -0.75 9.83
C ILE A 5 0.91 -2.14 9.37
N LEU A 6 -0.15 -2.25 8.56
CA LEU A 6 -0.58 -3.51 7.97
C LEU A 6 0.22 -3.77 6.68
N ALA A 7 1.11 -4.76 6.73
CA ALA A 7 2.08 -5.07 5.67
C ALA A 7 2.13 -6.56 5.25
N ALA A 8 1.25 -7.43 5.78
CA ALA A 8 1.28 -8.87 5.57
C ALA A 8 0.72 -9.36 4.20
N GLY A 9 0.14 -8.47 3.39
CA GLY A 9 -0.58 -8.84 2.16
C GLY A 9 0.32 -9.34 1.02
N PHE A 10 -0.20 -10.25 0.19
CA PHE A 10 0.52 -10.90 -0.92
C PHE A 10 0.93 -9.97 -2.08
N GLY A 11 0.27 -8.81 -2.26
CA GLY A 11 0.63 -7.86 -3.32
C GLY A 11 0.38 -8.34 -4.76
N THR A 12 -0.44 -9.34 -4.98
CA THR A 12 -0.64 -10.09 -6.25
C THR A 12 -0.93 -9.22 -7.48
N ARG A 13 -1.59 -8.07 -7.31
CA ARG A 13 -1.91 -7.13 -8.42
C ARG A 13 -0.71 -6.33 -8.93
N LEU A 14 0.42 -6.36 -8.22
CA LEU A 14 1.68 -5.75 -8.63
C LEU A 14 2.69 -6.78 -9.14
N PHE A 15 2.30 -8.06 -9.22
CA PHE A 15 3.15 -9.07 -9.86
C PHE A 15 3.35 -8.70 -11.35
N PRO A 16 4.60 -8.76 -11.89
CA PRO A 16 5.77 -9.44 -11.34
C PRO A 16 6.68 -8.57 -10.45
N LEU A 17 6.39 -7.31 -10.22
CA LEU A 17 7.21 -6.42 -9.39
C LEU A 17 7.29 -6.88 -7.92
N THR A 18 6.39 -7.76 -7.50
CA THR A 18 6.34 -8.34 -6.15
C THR A 18 6.81 -9.79 -6.11
N ILE A 19 7.65 -10.21 -7.05
CA ILE A 19 8.11 -11.59 -7.15
C ILE A 19 9.10 -11.98 -6.03
N ASP A 20 9.98 -11.05 -5.64
CA ASP A 20 11.01 -11.24 -4.60
C ASP A 20 10.78 -10.38 -3.35
N ARG A 21 9.74 -9.59 -3.33
CA ARG A 21 9.40 -8.69 -2.24
C ARG A 21 7.91 -8.41 -2.16
N THR A 22 7.43 -8.00 -0.98
CA THR A 22 6.03 -7.61 -0.82
C THR A 22 5.80 -6.20 -1.36
N LYS A 23 4.52 -5.85 -1.62
CA LYS A 23 4.13 -4.49 -2.03
C LYS A 23 4.68 -3.39 -1.10
N PRO A 24 4.62 -3.49 0.24
CA PRO A 24 5.23 -2.50 1.13
C PRO A 24 6.73 -2.28 0.92
N ALA A 25 7.46 -3.28 0.42
CA ALA A 25 8.90 -3.21 0.21
C ALA A 25 9.32 -2.80 -1.22
N ILE A 26 8.37 -2.56 -2.15
CA ILE A 26 8.76 -2.09 -3.49
C ILE A 26 9.36 -0.68 -3.43
N PRO A 27 10.37 -0.39 -4.26
CA PRO A 27 10.91 0.96 -4.38
C PRO A 27 9.84 1.94 -4.88
N PHE A 28 9.75 3.09 -4.26
CA PHE A 28 8.92 4.20 -4.70
C PHE A 28 9.70 5.50 -4.50
N LEU A 29 10.03 6.19 -5.60
CA LEU A 29 10.76 7.46 -5.58
C LEU A 29 12.00 7.44 -4.65
N GLY A 30 12.83 6.40 -4.77
CA GLY A 30 14.12 6.27 -4.10
C GLY A 30 14.11 5.65 -2.70
N LYS A 31 12.97 5.20 -2.18
CA LYS A 31 12.88 4.44 -0.92
C LYS A 31 11.75 3.42 -0.94
N PRO A 32 11.73 2.41 -0.03
CA PRO A 32 10.63 1.46 0.08
C PRO A 32 9.30 2.18 0.40
N LEU A 33 8.20 1.71 -0.20
CA LEU A 33 6.88 2.30 0.02
C LEU A 33 6.48 2.38 1.50
N VAL A 34 6.77 1.34 2.28
CA VAL A 34 6.50 1.30 3.72
C VAL A 34 7.36 2.31 4.51
N GLY A 35 8.52 2.71 3.99
CA GLY A 35 9.35 3.76 4.56
C GLY A 35 8.65 5.12 4.58
N TYR A 36 7.88 5.44 3.51
CA TYR A 36 7.03 6.64 3.51
C TYR A 36 5.99 6.62 4.62
N VAL A 37 5.39 5.45 4.88
CA VAL A 37 4.41 5.29 5.96
C VAL A 37 5.07 5.48 7.32
N ALA A 38 6.27 4.94 7.53
CA ALA A 38 7.02 5.13 8.77
C ALA A 38 7.39 6.61 9.01
N GLU A 39 7.89 7.31 7.99
CA GLU A 39 8.18 8.75 8.07
C GLU A 39 6.92 9.60 8.31
N TYR A 40 5.83 9.24 7.64
CA TYR A 40 4.54 9.90 7.85
C TYR A 40 4.07 9.75 9.30
N LEU A 41 4.12 8.56 9.86
CA LEU A 41 3.79 8.32 11.26
C LEU A 41 4.70 9.09 12.21
N LYS A 42 6.01 9.08 11.96
CA LYS A 42 7.00 9.84 12.76
C LYS A 42 6.71 11.33 12.76
N LYS A 43 6.31 11.90 11.62
CA LYS A 43 5.94 13.33 11.50
C LYS A 43 4.82 13.72 12.48
N PHE A 44 3.91 12.79 12.77
CA PHE A 44 2.79 12.98 13.70
C PHE A 44 3.05 12.45 15.12
N GLY A 45 4.32 12.17 15.46
CA GLY A 45 4.73 11.81 16.82
C GLY A 45 4.60 10.34 17.18
N PHE A 46 4.39 9.46 16.22
CA PHE A 46 4.42 8.02 16.45
C PHE A 46 5.86 7.51 16.34
N HIS A 47 6.46 7.16 17.48
CA HIS A 47 7.83 6.67 17.56
C HIS A 47 7.93 5.16 17.79
N GLU A 48 6.86 4.52 18.22
CA GLU A 48 6.76 3.07 18.40
C GLU A 48 5.76 2.51 17.39
N ILE A 49 6.25 1.72 16.44
CA ILE A 49 5.47 1.19 15.32
C ILE A 49 5.56 -0.32 15.33
N ILE A 50 4.40 -0.98 15.21
CA ILE A 50 4.30 -2.41 15.00
C ILE A 50 4.03 -2.65 13.51
N VAL A 51 4.73 -3.61 12.90
CA VAL A 51 4.53 -3.98 11.49
C VAL A 51 4.22 -5.47 11.42
N ASN A 52 3.02 -5.83 10.93
CA ASN A 52 2.69 -7.25 10.73
C ASN A 52 3.25 -7.76 9.41
N LEU A 53 3.70 -9.00 9.42
CA LEU A 53 4.38 -9.66 8.31
C LEU A 53 3.83 -11.07 8.13
N HIS A 54 3.69 -11.49 6.86
CA HIS A 54 3.38 -12.88 6.50
C HIS A 54 4.14 -13.31 5.26
N HIS A 55 3.72 -12.83 4.08
CA HIS A 55 4.35 -13.15 2.81
C HIS A 55 5.70 -12.43 2.68
N GLN A 56 6.78 -13.14 2.33
CA GLN A 56 8.14 -12.61 2.14
C GLN A 56 8.56 -11.59 3.23
N PRO A 57 8.49 -11.96 4.52
CA PRO A 57 8.67 -11.04 5.64
C PRO A 57 10.02 -10.33 5.62
N ASP A 58 11.07 -11.01 5.16
CA ASP A 58 12.42 -10.47 5.15
C ASP A 58 12.59 -9.29 4.19
N SER A 59 11.74 -9.17 3.17
CA SER A 59 11.74 -8.01 2.27
C SER A 59 11.36 -6.70 2.99
N VAL A 60 10.37 -6.77 3.90
CA VAL A 60 9.96 -5.62 4.72
C VAL A 60 10.97 -5.34 5.83
N ILE A 61 11.50 -6.40 6.46
CA ILE A 61 12.54 -6.27 7.50
C ILE A 61 13.80 -5.61 6.91
N SER A 62 14.23 -6.02 5.72
CA SER A 62 15.37 -5.42 5.03
C SER A 62 15.10 -3.96 4.63
N ALA A 63 13.86 -3.64 4.29
CA ALA A 63 13.45 -2.30 3.88
C ALA A 63 13.37 -1.29 5.04
N LEU A 64 13.04 -1.74 6.24
CA LEU A 64 12.79 -0.86 7.39
C LEU A 64 13.87 -0.99 8.49
N GLY A 65 14.62 -2.10 8.54
CA GLY A 65 15.56 -2.37 9.62
C GLY A 65 14.90 -2.35 11.00
N ASP A 66 15.53 -1.69 11.95
CA ASP A 66 14.95 -1.42 13.28
C ASP A 66 14.11 -0.14 13.33
N GLY A 67 14.00 0.56 12.18
CA GLY A 67 13.28 1.83 12.03
C GLY A 67 14.12 3.08 12.30
N SER A 68 15.38 2.96 12.74
CA SER A 68 16.22 4.10 13.09
C SER A 68 16.46 5.05 11.93
N GLU A 69 16.58 4.53 10.70
CA GLU A 69 16.70 5.32 9.47
C GLU A 69 15.49 6.25 9.25
N TYR A 70 14.30 5.81 9.68
CA TYR A 70 13.05 6.57 9.59
C TYR A 70 12.73 7.36 10.85
N GLY A 71 13.62 7.32 11.86
CA GLY A 71 13.46 8.01 13.15
C GLY A 71 12.37 7.43 14.05
N VAL A 72 12.09 6.14 13.92
CA VAL A 72 11.11 5.36 14.69
C VAL A 72 11.76 4.08 15.23
N ARG A 73 11.07 3.40 16.15
CA ARG A 73 11.41 2.05 16.60
C ARG A 73 10.35 1.07 16.09
N ILE A 74 10.78 0.03 15.39
CA ILE A 74 9.89 -0.96 14.81
C ILE A 74 9.93 -2.27 15.58
N THR A 75 8.75 -2.82 15.84
CA THR A 75 8.54 -4.17 16.34
C THR A 75 7.81 -4.96 15.26
N TYR A 76 8.36 -6.10 14.86
CA TYR A 76 7.75 -6.96 13.86
C TYR A 76 6.86 -8.02 14.50
N SER A 77 5.68 -8.23 13.91
CA SER A 77 4.72 -9.28 14.28
C SER A 77 4.55 -10.23 13.11
N ARG A 78 5.14 -11.43 13.19
CA ARG A 78 4.99 -12.46 12.15
C ARG A 78 3.67 -13.22 12.33
N GLU A 79 2.96 -13.40 11.23
CA GLU A 79 1.73 -14.20 11.15
C GLU A 79 2.10 -15.58 10.60
N GLU A 80 2.09 -16.58 11.45
CA GLU A 80 2.48 -17.95 11.11
C GLU A 80 1.49 -18.95 11.73
N PRO A 81 1.14 -20.06 11.04
CA PRO A 81 1.62 -20.47 9.70
C PRO A 81 0.85 -19.81 8.55
N ALA A 82 -0.19 -19.03 8.82
CA ALA A 82 -1.07 -18.42 7.82
C ALA A 82 -1.33 -16.95 8.11
N ILE A 83 -1.71 -16.21 7.08
CA ILE A 83 -2.16 -14.82 7.22
C ILE A 83 -3.39 -14.75 8.12
N LEU A 84 -3.44 -13.76 9.00
CA LEU A 84 -4.51 -13.65 10.01
C LEU A 84 -5.64 -12.70 9.63
N GLY A 85 -5.52 -11.98 8.52
CA GLY A 85 -6.47 -10.92 8.15
C GLY A 85 -6.28 -9.64 8.97
N THR A 86 -7.11 -8.64 8.72
CA THR A 86 -6.89 -7.30 9.29
C THR A 86 -7.24 -7.19 10.77
N ALA A 87 -8.17 -7.99 11.30
CA ALA A 87 -8.48 -8.03 12.72
C ALA A 87 -7.61 -9.06 13.46
N GLY A 88 -7.37 -10.24 12.88
CA GLY A 88 -6.48 -11.23 13.47
C GLY A 88 -5.04 -10.73 13.60
N ALA A 89 -4.60 -9.86 12.71
CA ALA A 89 -3.31 -9.16 12.84
C ALA A 89 -3.25 -8.29 14.12
N LEU A 90 -4.34 -7.63 14.47
CA LEU A 90 -4.45 -6.87 15.73
C LEU A 90 -4.43 -7.80 16.94
N ASP A 91 -5.15 -8.92 16.86
CA ASP A 91 -5.16 -9.92 17.94
C ASP A 91 -3.77 -10.50 18.21
N ASN A 92 -2.97 -10.71 17.17
CA ASN A 92 -1.60 -11.23 17.29
C ASN A 92 -0.67 -10.33 18.11
N VAL A 93 -1.02 -9.05 18.26
CA VAL A 93 -0.27 -8.04 19.04
C VAL A 93 -1.13 -7.38 20.10
N ARG A 94 -2.26 -7.99 20.48
CA ARG A 94 -3.23 -7.45 21.43
C ARG A 94 -2.59 -6.95 22.72
N ASP A 95 -1.68 -7.70 23.30
CA ASP A 95 -1.03 -7.36 24.57
C ASP A 95 -0.18 -6.08 24.48
N GLN A 96 0.22 -5.70 23.26
CA GLN A 96 0.95 -4.46 23.00
C GLN A 96 0.04 -3.26 22.73
N LEU A 97 -1.20 -3.49 22.29
CA LEU A 97 -2.14 -2.45 21.84
C LEU A 97 -3.30 -2.22 22.83
N ALA A 98 -3.68 -3.22 23.64
CA ALA A 98 -4.91 -3.19 24.45
C ALA A 98 -4.88 -2.23 25.64
N ASN A 99 -3.79 -1.48 25.87
CA ASN A 99 -3.65 -0.62 27.04
C ASN A 99 -3.88 0.87 26.78
N GLU A 100 -4.03 1.23 25.49
CA GLU A 100 -4.19 2.64 25.09
C GLU A 100 -4.86 2.73 23.71
N THR A 101 -5.41 3.90 23.37
CA THR A 101 -5.82 4.22 22.00
C THR A 101 -4.65 4.01 21.05
N PHE A 102 -4.87 3.42 19.88
CA PHE A 102 -3.84 3.16 18.90
C PHE A 102 -4.30 3.47 17.47
N LEU A 103 -3.33 3.68 16.58
CA LEU A 103 -3.60 3.94 15.17
C LEU A 103 -3.22 2.72 14.33
N VAL A 104 -4.04 2.41 13.33
CA VAL A 104 -3.75 1.38 12.33
C VAL A 104 -3.75 2.02 10.95
N ILE A 105 -2.74 1.70 10.14
CA ILE A 105 -2.58 2.25 8.79
C ILE A 105 -2.12 1.16 7.80
N ASN A 106 -2.63 1.22 6.59
CA ASN A 106 -2.17 0.33 5.52
C ASN A 106 -0.74 0.69 5.06
N GLY A 107 0.15 -0.28 4.98
CA GLY A 107 1.56 -0.12 4.53
C GLY A 107 1.74 0.09 3.01
N LYS A 108 0.68 0.46 2.29
CA LYS A 108 0.64 0.60 0.82
C LYS A 108 0.11 1.94 0.35
N ILE A 109 0.04 2.94 1.22
CA ILE A 109 -0.51 4.25 0.91
C ILE A 109 0.54 5.35 1.04
N ILE A 110 0.37 6.40 0.25
CA ILE A 110 1.09 7.67 0.36
C ILE A 110 0.04 8.74 0.66
N THR A 111 0.26 9.53 1.71
CA THR A 111 -0.72 10.53 2.12
C THR A 111 -0.08 11.68 2.87
N ASP A 112 -0.75 12.83 2.89
CA ASP A 112 -0.42 13.99 3.72
C ASP A 112 -1.57 14.40 4.67
N ILE A 113 -2.58 13.54 4.84
CA ILE A 113 -3.70 13.75 5.77
C ILE A 113 -3.19 14.11 7.17
N ASP A 114 -3.79 15.09 7.81
CA ASP A 114 -3.40 15.55 9.15
C ASP A 114 -3.95 14.59 10.23
N LEU A 115 -3.06 13.74 10.76
CA LEU A 115 -3.43 12.80 11.83
C LEU A 115 -3.75 13.48 13.16
N ILE A 116 -3.21 14.68 13.44
CA ILE A 116 -3.51 15.40 14.69
C ILE A 116 -4.98 15.78 14.71
N LYS A 117 -5.51 16.25 13.58
CA LYS A 117 -6.95 16.57 13.44
C LYS A 117 -7.82 15.33 13.61
N ALA A 118 -7.44 14.21 13.00
CA ALA A 118 -8.19 12.96 13.13
C ALA A 118 -8.20 12.42 14.58
N ILE A 119 -7.04 12.46 15.27
CA ILE A 119 -6.92 12.04 16.67
C ILE A 119 -7.70 12.98 17.60
N LYS A 120 -7.66 14.28 17.34
CA LYS A 120 -8.45 15.25 18.10
C LYS A 120 -9.94 14.97 17.95
N PHE A 121 -10.41 14.79 16.71
CA PHE A 121 -11.79 14.46 16.40
C PHE A 121 -12.25 13.17 17.10
N HIS A 122 -11.41 12.12 17.08
CA HIS A 122 -11.67 10.86 17.77
C HIS A 122 -11.93 11.06 19.28
N ARG A 123 -11.05 11.81 19.94
CA ARG A 123 -11.14 12.07 21.39
C ARG A 123 -12.32 12.95 21.76
N GLU A 124 -12.59 14.00 21.00
CA GLU A 124 -13.68 14.94 21.26
C GLU A 124 -15.06 14.26 21.13
N ASN A 125 -15.16 13.24 20.27
CA ASN A 125 -16.39 12.51 20.07
C ASN A 125 -16.54 11.27 20.97
N GLY A 126 -15.50 10.88 21.71
CA GLY A 126 -15.54 9.67 22.55
C GLY A 126 -15.86 8.40 21.77
N ALA A 127 -15.35 8.30 20.55
CA ALA A 127 -15.65 7.19 19.65
C ALA A 127 -14.88 5.91 20.05
N VAL A 128 -15.49 4.73 19.88
CA VAL A 128 -14.79 3.45 20.02
C VAL A 128 -13.80 3.21 18.89
N ALA A 129 -14.13 3.75 17.71
CA ALA A 129 -13.25 3.78 16.56
C ALA A 129 -13.53 5.01 15.70
N THR A 130 -12.51 5.50 15.02
CA THR A 130 -12.64 6.54 13.99
C THR A 130 -12.06 6.03 12.68
N MET A 131 -12.88 6.02 11.63
CA MET A 131 -12.43 5.77 10.28
C MET A 131 -12.05 7.10 9.62
N VAL A 132 -10.86 7.19 9.08
CA VAL A 132 -10.44 8.35 8.26
C VAL A 132 -10.89 8.11 6.83
N LEU A 133 -11.77 8.98 6.35
CA LEU A 133 -12.46 8.85 5.07
C LEU A 133 -12.06 9.99 4.13
N LEU A 134 -12.16 9.73 2.83
CA LEU A 134 -12.06 10.75 1.77
C LEU A 134 -13.21 10.57 0.77
N PRO A 135 -13.66 11.67 0.12
CA PRO A 135 -14.51 11.56 -1.06
C PRO A 135 -13.76 10.82 -2.19
N ASN A 136 -14.40 9.83 -2.78
CA ASN A 136 -13.86 9.08 -3.91
C ASN A 136 -14.10 9.81 -5.23
N VAL A 137 -13.51 10.97 -5.38
CA VAL A 137 -13.74 11.90 -6.51
C VAL A 137 -13.38 11.31 -7.88
N ALA A 138 -12.51 10.33 -7.93
CA ALA A 138 -12.11 9.63 -9.15
C ALA A 138 -13.05 8.47 -9.51
N GLY A 139 -14.06 8.17 -8.68
CA GLY A 139 -14.99 7.06 -8.90
C GLY A 139 -14.31 5.68 -8.92
N GLU A 140 -13.21 5.53 -8.20
CA GLU A 140 -12.47 4.26 -8.15
C GLU A 140 -13.29 3.17 -7.46
N ARG A 141 -13.01 1.91 -7.77
CA ARG A 141 -13.74 0.78 -7.20
C ARG A 141 -13.34 0.48 -5.74
N PHE A 142 -13.61 1.44 -4.86
CA PHE A 142 -13.55 1.25 -3.41
C PHE A 142 -14.94 1.02 -2.84
N THR A 143 -15.04 0.20 -1.79
CA THR A 143 -16.29 0.00 -1.07
C THR A 143 -16.73 1.31 -0.44
N ILE A 144 -18.00 1.68 -0.65
CA ILE A 144 -18.58 2.87 -0.08
C ILE A 144 -18.74 2.70 1.43
N VAL A 145 -18.34 3.72 2.19
CA VAL A 145 -18.62 3.86 3.61
C VAL A 145 -19.85 4.73 3.77
N LYS A 146 -20.93 4.20 4.34
CA LYS A 146 -22.19 4.92 4.57
C LYS A 146 -22.11 5.65 5.90
N THR A 147 -22.43 6.92 5.88
CA THR A 147 -22.33 7.81 7.06
C THR A 147 -23.60 8.60 7.29
N GLU A 148 -23.91 8.86 8.56
CA GLU A 148 -24.98 9.77 9.01
C GLU A 148 -24.45 10.57 10.21
N ASN A 149 -24.51 11.92 10.14
CA ASN A 149 -24.11 12.80 11.24
C ASN A 149 -22.73 12.42 11.86
N GLU A 150 -21.70 12.35 11.03
CA GLU A 150 -20.32 11.98 11.44
C GLU A 150 -20.17 10.55 12.03
N ARG A 151 -21.18 9.71 11.87
CA ARG A 151 -21.19 8.32 12.28
C ARG A 151 -21.11 7.40 11.07
N VAL A 152 -20.29 6.37 11.13
CA VAL A 152 -20.36 5.24 10.18
C VAL A 152 -21.58 4.39 10.52
N VAL A 153 -22.49 4.23 9.57
CA VAL A 153 -23.72 3.43 9.73
C VAL A 153 -23.71 2.15 8.90
N GLY A 154 -22.72 1.95 8.04
CA GLY A 154 -22.59 0.72 7.26
C GLY A 154 -21.58 0.82 6.12
N PHE A 155 -21.51 -0.27 5.38
CA PHE A 155 -20.63 -0.45 4.24
C PHE A 155 -21.41 -1.09 3.09
N GLY A 156 -20.94 -0.88 1.87
CA GLY A 156 -21.41 -1.65 0.73
C GLY A 156 -21.69 -0.85 -0.53
N GLY A 157 -21.70 -1.56 -1.64
CA GLY A 157 -21.75 -0.99 -2.96
C GLY A 157 -20.38 -0.47 -3.42
N PHE A 158 -20.37 -0.08 -4.69
CA PHE A 158 -19.25 0.63 -5.33
C PHE A 158 -19.81 1.86 -6.01
N PRO A 159 -18.99 2.91 -6.25
CA PRO A 159 -19.45 4.10 -6.96
C PRO A 159 -20.09 3.76 -8.31
N GLU A 160 -21.22 4.37 -8.60
CA GLU A 160 -21.83 4.34 -9.93
C GLU A 160 -21.10 5.33 -10.86
N LYS A 161 -21.29 5.20 -12.18
CA LYS A 161 -20.58 6.04 -13.17
C LYS A 161 -20.82 7.55 -13.01
N ASN A 162 -21.90 7.95 -12.37
CA ASN A 162 -22.27 9.34 -12.09
C ASN A 162 -21.93 9.79 -10.66
N GLU A 163 -21.44 8.90 -9.81
CA GLU A 163 -21.07 9.20 -8.42
C GLU A 163 -19.58 9.55 -8.33
N HIS A 164 -19.20 10.69 -8.89
CA HIS A 164 -17.84 11.24 -8.86
C HIS A 164 -17.87 12.77 -8.70
N GLY A 165 -16.71 13.40 -8.53
CA GLY A 165 -16.63 14.85 -8.29
C GLY A 165 -17.29 15.24 -6.97
N GLU A 166 -18.16 16.23 -6.99
CA GLU A 166 -18.85 16.77 -5.80
C GLU A 166 -19.83 15.77 -5.15
N ASN A 167 -20.35 14.82 -5.92
CA ASN A 167 -21.27 13.78 -5.44
C ASN A 167 -20.55 12.47 -5.10
N ALA A 168 -19.23 12.49 -4.96
CA ALA A 168 -18.44 11.31 -4.71
C ALA A 168 -18.78 10.68 -3.35
N PRO A 169 -19.07 9.37 -3.30
CA PRO A 169 -19.26 8.67 -2.04
C PRO A 169 -17.97 8.60 -1.24
N LEU A 170 -18.11 8.42 0.07
CA LEU A 170 -16.95 8.29 0.96
C LEU A 170 -16.29 6.92 0.84
N MET A 171 -14.97 6.90 0.82
CA MET A 171 -14.14 5.70 0.85
C MET A 171 -13.25 5.67 2.08
N PHE A 172 -12.89 4.48 2.53
CA PHE A 172 -11.95 4.28 3.61
C PHE A 172 -10.50 4.40 3.13
N THR A 173 -9.73 5.27 3.75
CA THR A 173 -8.33 5.51 3.39
C THR A 173 -7.37 4.42 3.84
N GLY A 174 -7.82 3.49 4.71
CA GLY A 174 -6.95 2.52 5.36
C GLY A 174 -6.24 3.08 6.60
N ILE A 175 -6.69 4.25 7.11
CA ILE A 175 -6.24 4.86 8.37
C ILE A 175 -7.40 4.83 9.36
N GLN A 176 -7.16 4.28 10.54
CA GLN A 176 -8.18 4.20 11.60
C GLN A 176 -7.55 4.39 12.98
N ILE A 177 -8.30 4.99 13.88
CA ILE A 177 -7.96 5.15 15.30
C ILE A 177 -8.90 4.25 16.08
N LEU A 178 -8.37 3.45 16.98
CA LEU A 178 -9.11 2.41 17.68
C LEU A 178 -8.88 2.50 19.18
N GLU A 179 -9.95 2.34 19.94
CA GLU A 179 -9.87 2.10 21.38
C GLU A 179 -9.66 0.62 21.68
N PRO A 180 -9.07 0.26 22.84
CA PRO A 180 -8.88 -1.13 23.26
C PRO A 180 -10.16 -1.99 23.23
N GLU A 181 -11.31 -1.36 23.33
CA GLU A 181 -12.63 -2.00 23.26
C GLU A 181 -12.86 -2.79 21.95
N VAL A 182 -12.13 -2.48 20.88
CA VAL A 182 -12.16 -3.27 19.63
C VAL A 182 -11.87 -4.75 19.87
N PHE A 183 -11.04 -5.05 20.86
CA PHE A 183 -10.63 -6.40 21.18
C PHE A 183 -11.75 -7.26 21.83
N ASP A 184 -12.83 -6.67 22.30
CA ASP A 184 -14.02 -7.41 22.78
C ASP A 184 -14.74 -8.11 21.63
N TYR A 185 -14.56 -7.63 20.42
CA TYR A 185 -15.14 -8.17 19.18
C TYR A 185 -14.22 -9.14 18.43
N ILE A 186 -12.91 -9.02 18.62
CA ILE A 186 -11.93 -9.79 17.85
C ILE A 186 -11.65 -11.14 18.54
N PRO A 187 -11.96 -12.28 17.88
CA PRO A 187 -11.69 -13.59 18.45
C PRO A 187 -10.18 -13.87 18.50
N ARG A 188 -9.77 -14.72 19.43
CA ARG A 188 -8.38 -15.08 19.66
C ARG A 188 -7.87 -16.10 18.64
N GLY A 189 -6.70 -15.82 18.05
CA GLY A 189 -5.90 -16.80 17.29
C GLY A 189 -6.52 -17.31 16.00
N VAL A 190 -7.47 -16.59 15.41
CA VAL A 190 -8.13 -17.00 14.17
C VAL A 190 -8.06 -15.92 13.10
N TYR A 191 -8.10 -16.35 11.84
CA TYR A 191 -8.26 -15.42 10.72
C TYR A 191 -9.54 -14.60 10.89
N SER A 192 -9.39 -13.27 10.82
CA SER A 192 -10.54 -12.37 10.86
C SER A 192 -10.23 -11.02 10.20
N ASP A 193 -11.22 -10.48 9.48
CA ASP A 193 -11.14 -9.15 8.89
C ASP A 193 -11.91 -8.13 9.71
N ILE A 194 -11.37 -6.91 9.83
CA ILE A 194 -11.84 -5.87 10.75
C ILE A 194 -13.29 -5.44 10.47
N VAL A 195 -13.71 -5.37 9.20
CA VAL A 195 -15.06 -4.91 8.86
C VAL A 195 -16.13 -5.89 9.33
N PRO A 196 -16.12 -7.18 8.97
CA PRO A 196 -17.11 -8.12 9.42
C PRO A 196 -17.00 -8.50 10.91
N THR A 197 -15.79 -8.41 11.48
CA THR A 197 -15.53 -8.88 12.84
C THR A 197 -15.78 -7.81 13.90
N PHE A 198 -15.46 -6.56 13.61
CA PHE A 198 -15.62 -5.45 14.54
C PHE A 198 -16.62 -4.40 14.05
N TYR A 199 -16.40 -3.78 12.88
CA TYR A 199 -17.20 -2.63 12.50
C TYR A 199 -18.70 -2.95 12.38
N LEU A 200 -19.08 -4.00 11.66
CA LEU A 200 -20.49 -4.36 11.49
C LEU A 200 -21.17 -4.75 12.82
N PRO A 201 -20.60 -5.60 13.68
CA PRO A 201 -21.16 -5.90 14.99
C PRO A 201 -21.24 -4.67 15.90
N ALA A 202 -20.18 -3.87 15.97
CA ALA A 202 -20.16 -2.67 16.82
C ALA A 202 -21.23 -1.63 16.39
N ILE A 203 -21.46 -1.47 15.09
CA ILE A 203 -22.56 -0.65 14.56
C ILE A 203 -23.90 -1.22 14.98
N ALA A 204 -24.11 -2.52 14.88
CA ALA A 204 -25.34 -3.21 15.28
C ALA A 204 -25.60 -3.07 16.79
N ASP A 205 -24.57 -3.09 17.62
CA ASP A 205 -24.62 -2.86 19.06
C ASP A 205 -24.79 -1.38 19.45
N GLY A 206 -24.93 -0.48 18.46
CA GLY A 206 -25.11 0.95 18.67
C GLY A 206 -23.86 1.70 19.13
N LYS A 207 -22.66 1.09 19.03
CA LYS A 207 -21.40 1.76 19.35
C LYS A 207 -21.16 2.94 18.43
N PHE A 208 -20.51 3.99 18.93
CA PHE A 208 -20.19 5.16 18.12
C PHE A 208 -18.88 4.93 17.35
N ILE A 209 -19.04 4.66 16.07
CA ILE A 209 -17.94 4.62 15.11
C ILE A 209 -17.92 5.94 14.37
N ALA A 210 -16.91 6.76 14.63
CA ALA A 210 -16.82 8.09 14.03
C ALA A 210 -16.33 8.06 12.58
N ALA A 211 -16.93 8.89 11.75
CA ALA A 211 -16.57 9.12 10.35
C ALA A 211 -15.82 10.45 10.23
N TYR A 212 -14.50 10.43 10.24
CA TYR A 212 -13.71 11.62 10.04
C TYR A 212 -13.44 11.82 8.54
N VAL A 213 -14.12 12.78 7.92
CA VAL A 213 -13.86 13.15 6.53
C VAL A 213 -12.65 14.07 6.49
N ALA A 214 -11.54 13.56 6.01
CA ALA A 214 -10.27 14.25 5.96
C ALA A 214 -10.11 15.10 4.70
N GLU A 215 -9.16 16.01 4.75
CA GLU A 215 -8.59 16.71 3.61
C GLU A 215 -7.17 16.22 3.39
N GLY A 216 -6.67 16.34 2.15
CA GLY A 216 -5.29 15.97 1.82
C GLY A 216 -5.21 15.04 0.62
N ARG A 217 -3.96 14.74 0.22
CA ARG A 217 -3.68 13.81 -0.86
C ARG A 217 -3.58 12.40 -0.31
N TRP A 218 -4.09 11.46 -1.08
CA TRP A 218 -4.03 10.06 -0.74
C TRP A 218 -3.89 9.23 -2.02
N TYR A 219 -2.94 8.31 -2.01
CA TYR A 219 -2.67 7.41 -3.11
C TYR A 219 -2.51 5.99 -2.59
N GLU A 220 -3.21 5.05 -3.20
CA GLU A 220 -2.98 3.62 -3.00
C GLU A 220 -2.30 3.03 -4.24
N LEU A 221 -1.11 2.50 -4.08
CA LEU A 221 -0.38 1.82 -5.14
C LEU A 221 -0.93 0.40 -5.30
N SER A 222 -2.02 0.25 -6.05
CA SER A 222 -2.78 -1.00 -6.10
C SER A 222 -2.48 -1.87 -7.32
N THR A 223 -2.06 -1.28 -8.44
CA THR A 223 -1.67 -1.96 -9.69
C THR A 223 -0.37 -1.37 -10.23
N ILE A 224 0.22 -2.00 -11.25
CA ILE A 224 1.46 -1.52 -11.86
C ILE A 224 1.24 -0.20 -12.59
N GLU A 225 0.11 -0.06 -13.26
CA GLU A 225 -0.29 1.17 -13.94
C GLU A 225 -0.36 2.34 -12.95
N ARG A 226 -1.09 2.14 -11.83
CA ARG A 226 -1.19 3.16 -10.78
C ARG A 226 0.16 3.48 -10.15
N TYR A 227 1.01 2.47 -9.96
CA TYR A 227 2.37 2.70 -9.46
C TYR A 227 3.15 3.63 -10.41
N LEU A 228 3.10 3.37 -11.73
CA LEU A 228 3.75 4.20 -12.73
C LEU A 228 3.18 5.62 -12.75
N ASP A 229 1.86 5.75 -12.90
CA ASP A 229 1.18 7.04 -13.00
C ASP A 229 1.40 7.93 -11.79
N ILE A 230 1.27 7.37 -10.57
CA ILE A 230 1.49 8.11 -9.32
C ILE A 230 2.97 8.50 -9.19
N SER A 231 3.91 7.61 -9.55
CA SER A 231 5.34 7.92 -9.50
C SER A 231 5.69 9.11 -10.42
N LEU A 232 5.19 9.09 -11.65
CA LEU A 232 5.42 10.16 -12.62
C LEU A 232 4.73 11.47 -12.20
N ALA A 233 3.49 11.41 -11.74
CA ALA A 233 2.75 12.58 -11.28
C ALA A 233 3.46 13.28 -10.10
N MET A 234 4.00 12.52 -9.15
CA MET A 234 4.72 13.08 -8.00
C MET A 234 6.09 13.63 -8.35
N MET A 235 6.71 13.20 -9.46
CA MET A 235 8.02 13.69 -9.92
C MET A 235 7.93 14.69 -11.06
N SER A 236 6.73 15.07 -11.50
CA SER A 236 6.53 16.04 -12.57
C SER A 236 7.35 17.32 -12.34
N PRO A 237 8.05 17.89 -13.38
CA PRO A 237 7.94 17.52 -14.81
C PRO A 237 8.87 16.38 -15.27
N LYS A 238 9.57 15.66 -14.38
CA LYS A 238 10.42 14.54 -14.80
C LYS A 238 9.54 13.40 -15.30
N THR A 239 9.91 12.86 -16.47
CA THR A 239 9.22 11.72 -17.09
C THR A 239 9.98 10.40 -16.93
N VAL A 240 11.21 10.45 -16.41
CA VAL A 240 12.04 9.26 -16.14
C VAL A 240 12.55 9.33 -14.71
N ILE A 241 12.31 8.26 -13.98
CA ILE A 241 12.76 8.06 -12.60
C ILE A 241 13.73 6.89 -12.63
N THR A 242 14.94 7.11 -12.15
CA THR A 242 16.00 6.07 -12.09
C THR A 242 16.42 5.83 -10.66
N GLY A 243 16.60 4.57 -10.31
CA GLY A 243 17.28 4.13 -9.09
C GLY A 243 18.80 4.28 -9.18
N THR A 244 19.50 3.65 -8.27
CA THR A 244 20.96 3.66 -8.19
C THR A 244 21.59 2.67 -9.17
N GLY A 245 22.80 2.97 -9.65
CA GLY A 245 23.57 2.04 -10.49
C GLY A 245 22.98 1.78 -11.88
N CYS A 246 22.07 2.61 -12.36
CA CYS A 246 21.53 2.52 -13.72
C CYS A 246 22.56 3.04 -14.75
N ASP A 247 22.73 2.27 -15.84
CA ASP A 247 23.60 2.59 -16.99
C ASP A 247 22.72 2.66 -18.25
N ILE A 248 22.52 3.85 -18.79
CA ILE A 248 21.62 4.13 -19.92
C ILE A 248 22.45 4.73 -21.06
N SER A 249 22.50 4.04 -22.20
CA SER A 249 23.22 4.50 -23.38
C SER A 249 22.66 5.81 -23.91
N GLU A 250 23.51 6.72 -24.38
CA GLU A 250 23.14 8.08 -24.79
C GLU A 250 22.19 8.14 -26.02
N ASP A 251 22.20 7.11 -26.85
CA ASP A 251 21.38 6.99 -28.07
C ASP A 251 20.04 6.25 -27.84
N THR A 252 19.57 6.18 -26.61
CA THR A 252 18.29 5.59 -26.24
C THR A 252 17.19 6.64 -26.16
N ASP A 253 15.93 6.22 -26.41
CA ASP A 253 14.75 7.04 -26.20
C ASP A 253 13.95 6.48 -25.02
N VAL A 254 13.99 7.16 -23.87
CA VAL A 254 13.32 6.72 -22.65
C VAL A 254 12.36 7.80 -22.17
N SER A 255 11.08 7.45 -22.03
CA SER A 255 10.04 8.36 -21.59
C SER A 255 8.99 7.67 -20.71
N ASN A 256 8.42 8.41 -19.77
CA ASN A 256 7.39 7.91 -18.84
C ASN A 256 7.78 6.57 -18.19
N ALA A 257 8.97 6.51 -17.62
CA ALA A 257 9.60 5.29 -17.15
C ALA A 257 10.00 5.37 -15.67
N VAL A 258 9.83 4.24 -14.97
CA VAL A 258 10.41 4.01 -13.64
C VAL A 258 11.37 2.84 -13.72
N LEU A 259 12.63 3.13 -13.53
CA LEU A 259 13.73 2.17 -13.53
C LEU A 259 14.22 2.01 -12.09
N TRP A 260 14.20 0.78 -11.58
CA TRP A 260 14.74 0.47 -10.25
C TRP A 260 16.25 0.43 -10.26
N ASP A 261 16.89 -0.29 -9.38
CA ASP A 261 18.34 -0.27 -9.23
C ASP A 261 19.07 -1.18 -10.23
N ASN A 262 20.30 -0.78 -10.60
CA ASN A 262 21.25 -1.59 -11.39
C ASN A 262 20.73 -2.01 -12.77
N ILE A 263 19.96 -1.16 -13.44
CA ILE A 263 19.42 -1.42 -14.78
C ILE A 263 20.42 -1.00 -15.84
N ARG A 264 20.52 -1.79 -16.89
CA ARG A 264 21.32 -1.46 -18.09
C ARG A 264 20.40 -1.33 -19.28
N VAL A 265 20.43 -0.17 -19.96
CA VAL A 265 19.70 0.07 -21.21
C VAL A 265 20.71 0.22 -22.32
N LEU A 266 20.77 -0.76 -23.23
CA LEU A 266 21.74 -0.80 -24.30
C LEU A 266 21.34 0.09 -25.48
N SER A 267 22.32 0.33 -26.38
CA SER A 267 22.25 1.23 -27.53
C SER A 267 20.98 1.04 -28.38
N GLY A 268 20.38 2.15 -28.80
CA GLY A 268 19.22 2.17 -29.71
C GLY A 268 17.90 1.70 -29.11
N ALA A 269 17.84 1.34 -27.82
CA ALA A 269 16.59 0.92 -27.17
C ALA A 269 15.59 2.08 -27.03
N ARG A 270 14.29 1.77 -27.14
CA ARG A 270 13.18 2.71 -26.97
C ARG A 270 12.22 2.21 -25.90
N LEU A 271 11.98 3.04 -24.89
CA LEU A 271 11.18 2.69 -23.72
C LEU A 271 10.12 3.78 -23.47
N SER A 272 8.85 3.38 -23.41
CA SER A 272 7.77 4.32 -23.11
C SER A 272 6.71 3.67 -22.20
N LYS A 273 6.30 4.36 -21.14
CA LYS A 273 5.35 3.85 -20.14
C LYS A 273 5.76 2.49 -19.56
N VAL A 274 6.98 2.41 -19.02
CA VAL A 274 7.53 1.16 -18.50
C VAL A 274 7.91 1.25 -17.03
N VAL A 275 7.79 0.11 -16.34
CA VAL A 275 8.38 -0.13 -15.02
C VAL A 275 9.38 -1.27 -15.15
N ILE A 276 10.63 -1.03 -14.81
CA ILE A 276 11.72 -2.00 -14.95
C ILE A 276 12.29 -2.30 -13.56
N SER A 277 12.29 -3.57 -13.18
CA SER A 277 12.79 -4.02 -11.87
C SER A 277 14.31 -4.16 -11.83
N ASP A 278 14.86 -4.39 -10.63
CA ASP A 278 16.29 -4.43 -10.37
C ASP A 278 17.07 -5.38 -11.29
N GLY A 279 18.22 -4.90 -11.77
CA GLY A 279 19.22 -5.70 -12.47
C GLY A 279 18.82 -6.17 -13.87
N VAL A 280 17.74 -5.62 -14.43
CA VAL A 280 17.31 -5.91 -15.80
C VAL A 280 18.29 -5.30 -16.79
N THR A 281 18.62 -6.05 -17.85
CA THR A 281 19.32 -5.54 -19.02
C THR A 281 18.34 -5.47 -20.20
N ILE A 282 18.15 -4.27 -20.74
CA ILE A 282 17.36 -4.02 -21.94
C ILE A 282 18.24 -4.17 -23.17
N PRO A 283 17.93 -5.09 -24.10
CA PRO A 283 18.76 -5.37 -25.27
C PRO A 283 18.87 -4.18 -26.25
N GLU A 284 19.91 -4.21 -27.08
CA GLU A 284 20.10 -3.23 -28.14
C GLU A 284 18.91 -3.20 -29.12
N ASN A 285 18.53 -1.99 -29.54
CA ASN A 285 17.47 -1.74 -30.53
C ASN A 285 16.09 -2.31 -30.15
N SER A 286 15.89 -2.73 -28.91
CA SER A 286 14.58 -3.23 -28.42
C SER A 286 13.58 -2.08 -28.23
N ILE A 287 12.30 -2.41 -28.35
CA ILE A 287 11.21 -1.45 -28.18
C ILE A 287 10.21 -2.03 -27.17
N TYR A 288 10.03 -1.36 -26.04
CA TYR A 288 9.04 -1.74 -25.03
C TYR A 288 8.14 -0.56 -24.71
N GLU A 289 6.84 -0.80 -24.85
CA GLU A 289 5.80 0.18 -24.52
C GLU A 289 4.74 -0.43 -23.62
N ASN A 290 4.23 0.34 -22.66
CA ASN A 290 3.19 -0.10 -21.74
C ASN A 290 3.51 -1.47 -21.11
N ALA A 291 4.65 -1.58 -20.42
CA ALA A 291 5.12 -2.85 -19.90
C ALA A 291 5.78 -2.76 -18.52
N ALA A 292 5.63 -3.82 -17.73
CA ALA A 292 6.49 -4.10 -16.61
C ALA A 292 7.51 -5.17 -17.00
N ILE A 293 8.78 -4.97 -16.70
CA ILE A 293 9.88 -5.84 -17.10
C ILE A 293 10.66 -6.28 -15.86
N VAL A 294 10.80 -7.59 -15.71
CA VAL A 294 11.62 -8.20 -14.65
C VAL A 294 12.57 -9.23 -15.28
N ARG A 295 13.60 -9.62 -14.56
CA ARG A 295 14.49 -10.68 -15.04
C ARG A 295 13.76 -12.03 -15.08
N ALA A 296 13.97 -12.79 -16.15
CA ALA A 296 13.35 -14.11 -16.36
C ALA A 296 13.72 -15.12 -15.27
N ASP A 297 14.98 -15.06 -14.75
CA ASP A 297 15.44 -15.97 -13.70
C ASP A 297 14.67 -15.83 -12.38
N MET A 298 14.10 -14.67 -12.12
CA MET A 298 13.25 -14.44 -10.93
C MET A 298 11.98 -15.28 -10.98
N LEU A 299 11.35 -15.39 -12.18
CA LEU A 299 10.15 -16.22 -12.34
C LEU A 299 10.46 -17.72 -12.19
N GLN A 300 11.63 -18.16 -12.67
CA GLN A 300 12.04 -19.56 -12.54
C GLN A 300 12.25 -19.98 -11.08
N ARG A 301 12.59 -19.02 -10.21
CA ARG A 301 12.75 -19.21 -8.76
C ARG A 301 11.47 -19.02 -7.97
N ALA A 302 10.44 -18.42 -8.56
CA ALA A 302 9.16 -18.21 -7.89
C ALA A 302 8.46 -19.56 -7.70
N ALA A 303 7.98 -19.81 -6.49
CA ALA A 303 7.28 -21.06 -6.17
C ALA A 303 5.96 -21.18 -6.95
N GLU A 304 5.28 -20.06 -7.18
CA GLU A 304 4.00 -20.00 -7.88
C GLU A 304 3.73 -18.59 -8.46
N ILE A 305 3.15 -18.54 -9.68
CA ILE A 305 2.63 -17.29 -10.23
C ILE A 305 1.21 -17.11 -9.68
N PRO A 306 0.88 -15.99 -9.02
CA PRO A 306 -0.46 -15.77 -8.50
C PRO A 306 -1.53 -15.88 -9.60
N GLU A 307 -2.64 -16.55 -9.33
CA GLU A 307 -3.74 -16.75 -10.30
C GLU A 307 -4.28 -15.43 -10.86
N LYS A 308 -4.28 -14.37 -10.03
CA LYS A 308 -4.74 -13.02 -10.40
C LYS A 308 -3.65 -12.14 -11.00
N ALA A 309 -2.45 -12.67 -11.24
CA ALA A 309 -1.37 -11.92 -11.87
C ALA A 309 -1.64 -11.72 -13.35
N GLN A 310 -1.24 -10.56 -13.87
CA GLN A 310 -1.22 -10.34 -15.31
C GLN A 310 -0.21 -11.30 -15.96
N LYS A 311 -0.62 -11.90 -17.07
CA LYS A 311 0.23 -12.84 -17.81
C LYS A 311 1.18 -12.06 -18.72
N GLY A 312 2.43 -12.48 -18.73
CA GLY A 312 3.47 -11.96 -19.60
C GLY A 312 4.07 -13.01 -20.50
N TYR A 313 5.18 -12.66 -21.13
CA TYR A 313 5.95 -13.53 -22.00
C TYR A 313 7.45 -13.36 -21.75
N PHE A 314 8.22 -14.39 -22.12
CA PHE A 314 9.68 -14.34 -22.02
C PHE A 314 10.29 -13.81 -23.32
N GLU A 315 11.28 -12.93 -23.19
CA GLU A 315 12.09 -12.44 -24.30
C GLU A 315 13.54 -12.33 -23.81
N GLY A 316 14.40 -13.24 -24.30
CA GLY A 316 15.78 -13.37 -23.79
C GLY A 316 15.82 -13.59 -22.28
N ASP A 317 16.58 -12.78 -21.59
CA ASP A 317 16.75 -12.82 -20.13
C ASP A 317 15.65 -12.06 -19.36
N ASN A 318 14.61 -11.58 -20.05
CA ASN A 318 13.55 -10.78 -19.48
C ASN A 318 12.18 -11.48 -19.53
N TYR A 319 11.35 -11.16 -18.54
CA TYR A 319 9.92 -11.46 -18.55
C TYR A 319 9.15 -10.15 -18.58
N ILE A 320 8.29 -10.02 -19.57
CA ILE A 320 7.59 -8.80 -19.92
C ILE A 320 6.10 -8.99 -19.69
N VAL A 321 5.49 -8.10 -18.90
CA VAL A 321 4.04 -8.07 -18.65
C VAL A 321 3.50 -6.79 -19.28
N PRO A 322 2.68 -6.89 -20.34
CA PRO A 322 1.99 -5.74 -20.92
C PRO A 322 1.06 -5.10 -19.88
N LEU A 323 1.10 -3.77 -19.76
CA LEU A 323 0.16 -3.04 -18.92
C LEU A 323 -1.16 -2.85 -19.64
N ALA A 324 -2.27 -2.90 -18.90
CA ALA A 324 -3.57 -2.59 -19.46
C ALA A 324 -3.59 -1.14 -19.96
N LEU A 325 -4.07 -0.91 -21.17
CA LEU A 325 -4.36 0.44 -21.66
C LEU A 325 -5.52 0.99 -20.82
N ALA A 326 -5.32 2.15 -20.19
CA ALA A 326 -6.33 2.83 -19.38
C ALA A 326 -7.50 3.33 -20.24
#